data_8ebe72f1f4a1f6ef1f00de0d05032422
#
_entry.id   8ebe72f1f4a1f6ef1f00de0d05032422
#
_cell.length_a   1.000
_cell.length_b   1.000
_cell.length_c   1.000
_cell.angle_alpha   90.00
_cell.angle_beta   90.00
_cell.angle_gamma   90.00
#
_symmetry.space_group_name_H-M   'P 1'
#
loop_
_entity.id
_entity.type
_entity.pdbx_description
1 polymer ?
#
loop_
_entity_poly.entity_id
_entity_poly.type
_entity_poly.pdbx_seq_one_letter_code
_entity_poly.pdbx_strand_id
1 'polypeptide(L)'
;MRVLFLTDSLSDLDGVGRYGVRLIAALEAEHEGLEVEVLLSRKHRPTSADVPAHWRVGVCLPPDYFFYMSRVRFWANLLASLPAVWRAARRAQVVHAIKDYPHNLLGLVAARLAGRPCVATAHGTYTIQPLSTPRHRAKALWAYRRFAGLIAVSRYTAERLTALAGEVELGCGRLRVIPNAVSAEHYARPRALADRPWSGRRFTLSIGELKERKGHHLALAAWCDVAREREDLHHFLVGKPGADAYQRSLEALVEEAGLSERVHFLGNVSEEEKVDLLQGAEVFLHTPVTAGDGGFEGFGIVYLEASASGTAVIGTTDSGAEDAVLSGRTGMLVAPERAPVAEALASLLDDGELRRRMGAAGIEHARASSWEHNARLVGDLYGEVLR
;
A
#
# COMPACT_ATOMS: atom_id res chain seq x y z
N MET A 1 27.54 -0.79 3.41
CA MET A 1 26.98 -0.33 2.09
C MET A 1 26.27 0.99 2.31
N ARG A 2 26.28 1.92 1.32
CA ARG A 2 25.51 3.18 1.40
C ARG A 2 24.38 3.17 0.36
N VAL A 3 23.14 3.35 0.80
CA VAL A 3 21.96 3.40 -0.08
C VAL A 3 21.29 4.77 0.04
N LEU A 4 20.95 5.35 -1.13
CA LEU A 4 20.14 6.54 -1.24
C LEU A 4 18.70 6.15 -1.55
N PHE A 5 17.78 6.49 -0.67
CA PHE A 5 16.34 6.28 -0.85
C PHE A 5 15.65 7.56 -1.29
N LEU A 6 14.73 7.44 -2.26
CA LEU A 6 13.86 8.54 -2.69
C LEU A 6 12.41 8.16 -2.40
N THR A 7 11.76 8.92 -1.54
CA THR A 7 10.33 8.76 -1.24
C THR A 7 9.68 10.13 -1.07
N ASP A 8 8.36 10.22 -1.13
CA ASP A 8 7.64 11.48 -0.88
C ASP A 8 7.49 11.77 0.60
N SER A 9 7.33 10.74 1.42
CA SER A 9 7.11 10.87 2.87
C SER A 9 7.82 9.76 3.66
N LEU A 10 8.00 9.99 4.95
CA LEU A 10 8.29 9.00 5.99
C LEU A 10 7.19 9.19 7.05
N SER A 11 6.04 8.55 6.83
CA SER A 11 4.83 8.75 7.63
C SER A 11 4.09 7.43 7.81
N ASP A 12 3.49 7.24 8.97
CA ASP A 12 2.61 6.09 9.25
C ASP A 12 1.17 6.31 8.72
N LEU A 13 0.86 7.50 8.21
CA LEU A 13 -0.48 7.86 7.72
C LEU A 13 -0.72 7.50 6.26
N ASP A 14 0.31 7.14 5.50
CA ASP A 14 0.18 6.71 4.11
C ASP A 14 0.97 5.43 3.83
N GLY A 15 0.51 4.65 2.83
CA GLY A 15 1.05 3.33 2.56
C GLY A 15 2.51 3.34 2.06
N VAL A 16 2.90 4.34 1.26
CA VAL A 16 4.28 4.44 0.71
C VAL A 16 5.25 4.93 1.79
N GLY A 17 4.82 5.91 2.61
CA GLY A 17 5.62 6.39 3.73
C GLY A 17 5.90 5.29 4.75
N ARG A 18 4.86 4.54 5.14
CA ARG A 18 4.98 3.38 6.05
C ARG A 18 5.90 2.30 5.46
N TYR A 19 5.71 1.94 4.20
CA TYR A 19 6.59 1.02 3.49
C TYR A 19 8.04 1.49 3.54
N GLY A 20 8.29 2.78 3.25
CA GLY A 20 9.64 3.35 3.29
C GLY A 20 10.31 3.21 4.65
N VAL A 21 9.62 3.62 5.73
CA VAL A 21 10.16 3.53 7.11
C VAL A 21 10.48 2.08 7.45
N ARG A 22 9.53 1.16 7.25
CA ARG A 22 9.67 -0.25 7.65
C ARG A 22 10.71 -1.00 6.83
N LEU A 23 10.72 -0.83 5.52
CA LEU A 23 11.72 -1.45 4.65
C LEU A 23 13.14 -0.97 5.00
N ILE A 24 13.35 0.35 5.13
CA ILE A 24 14.68 0.90 5.38
C ILE A 24 15.20 0.44 6.74
N ALA A 25 14.35 0.44 7.77
CA ALA A 25 14.72 -0.05 9.11
C ALA A 25 15.08 -1.56 9.09
N ALA A 26 14.30 -2.37 8.36
CA ALA A 26 14.60 -3.79 8.22
C ALA A 26 15.87 -4.06 7.43
N LEU A 27 16.13 -3.30 6.36
CA LEU A 27 17.40 -3.38 5.60
C LEU A 27 18.60 -3.02 6.47
N GLU A 28 18.47 -2.01 7.33
CA GLU A 28 19.53 -1.62 8.26
C GLU A 28 19.80 -2.70 9.31
N ALA A 29 18.75 -3.37 9.79
CA ALA A 29 18.87 -4.48 10.74
C ALA A 29 19.51 -5.73 10.11
N GLU A 30 19.20 -6.04 8.85
CA GLU A 30 19.72 -7.21 8.11
C GLU A 30 21.15 -6.98 7.56
N HIS A 31 21.58 -5.72 7.37
CA HIS A 31 22.86 -5.38 6.75
C HIS A 31 23.71 -4.50 7.66
N GLU A 32 24.57 -5.12 8.45
CA GLU A 32 25.49 -4.40 9.35
C GLU A 32 26.30 -3.35 8.58
N GLY A 33 26.32 -2.12 9.11
CA GLY A 33 27.00 -1.00 8.49
C GLY A 33 26.32 -0.40 7.25
N LEU A 34 25.01 -0.61 7.08
CA LEU A 34 24.23 0.11 6.09
C LEU A 34 24.13 1.60 6.44
N GLU A 35 24.65 2.46 5.58
CA GLU A 35 24.49 3.91 5.71
C GLU A 35 23.25 4.35 4.91
N VAL A 36 22.30 4.95 5.63
CA VAL A 36 21.00 5.39 5.09
C VAL A 36 21.00 6.88 4.81
N GLU A 37 20.70 7.25 3.56
CA GLU A 37 20.38 8.63 3.18
C GLU A 37 19.00 8.63 2.50
N VAL A 38 18.05 9.46 2.98
CA VAL A 38 16.68 9.55 2.45
C VAL A 38 16.43 10.95 1.94
N LEU A 39 15.91 11.06 0.71
CA LEU A 39 15.42 12.33 0.16
C LEU A 39 13.91 12.32 0.07
N LEU A 40 13.30 13.37 0.64
CA LEU A 40 11.86 13.57 0.73
C LEU A 40 11.39 14.68 -0.21
N SER A 41 10.10 14.63 -0.53
CA SER A 41 9.38 15.73 -1.18
C SER A 41 9.46 17.01 -0.35
N ARG A 42 9.55 18.16 -1.04
CA ARG A 42 9.61 19.49 -0.40
C ARG A 42 8.41 19.83 0.48
N LYS A 43 7.31 19.10 0.34
CA LYS A 43 6.08 19.30 1.14
C LYS A 43 6.00 18.41 2.37
N HIS A 44 6.86 17.43 2.49
CA HIS A 44 6.83 16.47 3.58
C HIS A 44 8.00 16.65 4.56
N ARG A 45 7.76 16.24 5.78
CA ARG A 45 8.75 16.08 6.84
C ARG A 45 8.53 14.69 7.44
N PRO A 46 9.55 14.05 8.02
CA PRO A 46 9.33 12.82 8.78
C PRO A 46 8.28 13.07 9.86
N THR A 47 7.24 12.24 9.89
CA THR A 47 6.17 12.28 10.90
C THR A 47 6.02 10.95 11.64
N SER A 48 6.62 9.87 11.11
CA SER A 48 6.71 8.61 11.84
C SER A 48 7.70 8.72 13.00
N ALA A 49 7.30 8.25 14.17
CA ALA A 49 8.16 8.18 15.35
C ALA A 49 9.31 7.15 15.20
N ASP A 50 9.15 6.23 14.24
CA ASP A 50 10.12 5.14 13.99
C ASP A 50 11.25 5.53 13.03
N VAL A 51 11.36 6.82 12.65
CA VAL A 51 12.48 7.32 11.84
C VAL A 51 13.69 7.55 12.74
N PRO A 52 14.78 6.75 12.60
CA PRO A 52 15.96 6.90 13.45
C PRO A 52 16.67 8.23 13.23
N ALA A 53 17.12 8.86 14.30
CA ALA A 53 17.81 10.16 14.25
C ALA A 53 19.14 10.13 13.49
N HIS A 54 19.75 8.96 13.33
CA HIS A 54 21.01 8.80 12.59
C HIS A 54 20.82 8.71 11.07
N TRP A 55 19.60 8.52 10.57
CA TRP A 55 19.35 8.58 9.14
C TRP A 55 19.59 10.01 8.62
N ARG A 56 20.31 10.09 7.53
CA ARG A 56 20.52 11.38 6.86
C ARG A 56 19.30 11.73 6.00
N VAL A 57 18.43 12.60 6.49
CA VAL A 57 17.19 12.98 5.79
C VAL A 57 17.35 14.36 5.15
N GLY A 58 17.13 14.44 3.83
CA GLY A 58 17.10 15.67 3.05
C GLY A 58 15.73 15.93 2.42
N VAL A 59 15.35 17.20 2.28
CA VAL A 59 14.06 17.61 1.72
C VAL A 59 14.30 18.43 0.47
N CYS A 60 14.25 17.78 -0.71
CA CYS A 60 14.60 18.42 -1.97
C CYS A 60 13.85 17.88 -3.20
N LEU A 61 13.06 16.80 -3.05
CA LEU A 61 12.34 16.24 -4.19
C LEU A 61 11.16 17.14 -4.60
N PRO A 62 10.67 17.05 -5.85
CA PRO A 62 9.46 17.73 -6.27
C PRO A 62 8.25 17.33 -5.42
N PRO A 63 7.17 18.14 -5.38
CA PRO A 63 5.94 17.74 -4.73
C PRO A 63 5.26 16.60 -5.48
N ASP A 64 4.49 15.75 -4.78
CA ASP A 64 3.91 14.49 -5.28
C ASP A 64 3.07 14.67 -6.55
N TYR A 65 2.33 15.79 -6.61
CA TYR A 65 1.45 16.09 -7.73
C TYR A 65 2.15 16.66 -8.97
N PHE A 66 3.51 16.68 -9.05
CA PHE A 66 4.18 17.25 -10.21
C PHE A 66 3.96 16.44 -11.51
N PHE A 67 3.49 15.20 -11.40
CA PHE A 67 2.98 14.43 -12.53
C PHE A 67 1.88 15.16 -13.31
N TYR A 68 0.96 15.82 -12.61
CA TYR A 68 -0.20 16.51 -13.20
C TYR A 68 0.11 17.93 -13.68
N MET A 69 1.30 18.46 -13.42
CA MET A 69 1.70 19.80 -13.80
C MET A 69 1.87 19.93 -15.32
N SER A 70 1.84 21.18 -15.83
CA SER A 70 2.18 21.51 -17.21
C SER A 70 3.59 21.04 -17.57
N ARG A 71 3.88 20.86 -18.88
CA ARG A 71 5.22 20.42 -19.34
C ARG A 71 6.34 21.27 -18.77
N VAL A 72 6.18 22.60 -18.78
CA VAL A 72 7.19 23.54 -18.29
C VAL A 72 7.44 23.30 -16.79
N ARG A 73 6.38 23.26 -15.98
CA ARG A 73 6.49 23.03 -14.54
C ARG A 73 7.04 21.64 -14.20
N PHE A 74 6.69 20.63 -14.97
CA PHE A 74 7.24 19.27 -14.81
C PHE A 74 8.77 19.28 -14.95
N TRP A 75 9.28 19.82 -16.07
CA TRP A 75 10.72 19.87 -16.30
C TRP A 75 11.44 20.82 -15.36
N ALA A 76 10.84 21.96 -15.02
CA ALA A 76 11.40 22.89 -14.04
C ALA A 76 11.59 22.23 -12.66
N ASN A 77 10.60 21.47 -12.18
CA ASN A 77 10.70 20.74 -10.91
C ASN A 77 11.77 19.65 -10.96
N LEU A 78 11.83 18.89 -12.06
CA LEU A 78 12.84 17.85 -12.25
C LEU A 78 14.24 18.44 -12.26
N LEU A 79 14.48 19.48 -13.07
CA LEU A 79 15.78 20.13 -13.19
C LEU A 79 16.21 20.85 -11.89
N ALA A 80 15.29 21.48 -11.19
CA ALA A 80 15.58 22.14 -9.91
C ALA A 80 16.00 21.16 -8.81
N SER A 81 15.48 19.93 -8.81
CA SER A 81 15.82 18.91 -7.82
C SER A 81 17.04 18.06 -8.22
N LEU A 82 17.32 17.94 -9.51
CA LEU A 82 18.37 17.07 -10.06
C LEU A 82 19.77 17.29 -9.44
N PRO A 83 20.26 18.53 -9.22
CA PRO A 83 21.60 18.73 -8.63
C PRO A 83 21.73 18.19 -7.21
N ALA A 84 20.67 18.31 -6.39
CA ALA A 84 20.67 17.80 -5.03
C ALA A 84 20.65 16.25 -5.02
N VAL A 85 19.77 15.65 -5.82
CA VAL A 85 19.67 14.18 -5.94
C VAL A 85 20.96 13.59 -6.53
N TRP A 86 21.56 14.23 -7.53
CA TRP A 86 22.83 13.80 -8.11
C TRP A 86 23.99 13.84 -7.09
N ARG A 87 24.11 14.92 -6.29
CA ARG A 87 25.13 14.99 -5.24
C ARG A 87 24.97 13.86 -4.20
N ALA A 88 23.73 13.52 -3.83
CA ALA A 88 23.44 12.41 -2.94
C ALA A 88 23.77 11.06 -3.62
N ALA A 89 23.36 10.87 -4.87
CA ALA A 89 23.64 9.65 -5.64
C ALA A 89 25.14 9.36 -5.79
N ARG A 90 25.97 10.40 -5.94
CA ARG A 90 27.45 10.24 -5.99
C ARG A 90 28.04 9.63 -4.72
N ARG A 91 27.40 9.83 -3.57
CA ARG A 91 27.84 9.26 -2.29
C ARG A 91 27.35 7.85 -2.07
N ALA A 92 26.26 7.46 -2.76
CA ALA A 92 25.64 6.15 -2.62
C ALA A 92 26.31 5.08 -3.50
N GLN A 93 26.14 3.83 -3.15
CA GLN A 93 26.46 2.68 -3.99
C GLN A 93 25.23 2.22 -4.79
N VAL A 94 24.04 2.34 -4.20
CA VAL A 94 22.76 2.06 -4.84
C VAL A 94 21.82 3.25 -4.62
N VAL A 95 21.02 3.59 -5.63
CA VAL A 95 19.89 4.50 -5.51
C VAL A 95 18.61 3.68 -5.56
N HIS A 96 17.77 3.78 -4.55
CA HIS A 96 16.47 3.11 -4.52
C HIS A 96 15.33 4.13 -4.53
N ALA A 97 14.63 4.20 -5.64
CA ALA A 97 13.43 5.02 -5.77
C ALA A 97 12.22 4.25 -5.24
N ILE A 98 11.86 4.47 -3.98
CA ILE A 98 10.66 3.90 -3.35
C ILE A 98 9.41 4.53 -3.96
N LYS A 99 9.42 5.85 -4.15
CA LYS A 99 8.28 6.55 -4.76
C LYS A 99 8.20 6.29 -6.25
N ASP A 100 6.97 6.04 -6.70
CA ASP A 100 6.61 5.84 -8.10
C ASP A 100 6.97 7.03 -9.01
N TYR A 101 6.59 6.91 -10.27
CA TYR A 101 6.76 7.95 -11.28
C TYR A 101 6.01 9.25 -10.87
N PRO A 102 6.62 10.42 -11.05
CA PRO A 102 7.88 10.69 -11.76
C PRO A 102 9.13 10.81 -10.87
N HIS A 103 9.04 10.55 -9.56
CA HIS A 103 10.20 10.63 -8.66
C HIS A 103 11.27 9.58 -9.01
N ASN A 104 10.85 8.37 -9.39
CA ASN A 104 11.76 7.32 -9.84
C ASN A 104 12.51 7.70 -11.14
N LEU A 105 11.89 8.46 -12.06
CA LEU A 105 12.57 9.02 -13.24
C LEU A 105 13.70 9.97 -12.83
N LEU A 106 13.45 10.85 -11.86
CA LEU A 106 14.47 11.76 -11.32
C LEU A 106 15.61 10.97 -10.68
N GLY A 107 15.29 9.96 -9.87
CA GLY A 107 16.26 9.05 -9.26
C GLY A 107 17.13 8.35 -10.27
N LEU A 108 16.53 7.79 -11.33
CA LEU A 108 17.26 7.14 -12.41
C LEU A 108 18.21 8.08 -13.14
N VAL A 109 17.74 9.28 -13.50
CA VAL A 109 18.59 10.27 -14.19
C VAL A 109 19.78 10.65 -13.32
N ALA A 110 19.54 10.95 -12.04
CA ALA A 110 20.61 11.30 -11.10
C ALA A 110 21.61 10.16 -10.88
N ALA A 111 21.11 8.92 -10.73
CA ALA A 111 21.93 7.73 -10.57
C ALA A 111 22.82 7.49 -11.80
N ARG A 112 22.27 7.56 -13.00
CA ARG A 112 23.04 7.43 -14.25
C ARG A 112 24.14 8.49 -14.39
N LEU A 113 23.83 9.74 -14.07
CA LEU A 113 24.84 10.83 -14.06
C LEU A 113 25.91 10.62 -12.99
N ALA A 114 25.60 9.88 -11.94
CA ALA A 114 26.55 9.52 -10.88
C ALA A 114 27.29 8.19 -11.14
N GLY A 115 26.96 7.45 -12.21
CA GLY A 115 27.50 6.11 -12.48
C GLY A 115 27.07 5.07 -11.45
N ARG A 116 25.82 5.16 -10.95
CA ARG A 116 25.28 4.26 -9.91
C ARG A 116 24.08 3.46 -10.42
N PRO A 117 23.93 2.20 -9.98
CA PRO A 117 22.71 1.45 -10.25
C PRO A 117 21.52 2.10 -9.56
N CYS A 118 20.35 2.06 -10.22
CA CYS A 118 19.09 2.54 -9.68
C CYS A 118 18.08 1.41 -9.66
N VAL A 119 17.54 1.09 -8.48
CA VAL A 119 16.41 0.20 -8.26
C VAL A 119 15.16 1.04 -8.06
N ALA A 120 14.00 0.56 -8.48
CA ALA A 120 12.73 1.23 -8.23
C ALA A 120 11.68 0.25 -7.70
N THR A 121 10.78 0.72 -6.82
CA THR A 121 9.61 -0.03 -6.37
C THR A 121 8.36 0.45 -7.08
N ALA A 122 7.56 -0.48 -7.57
CA ALA A 122 6.29 -0.28 -8.25
C ALA A 122 5.14 -0.63 -7.28
N HIS A 123 4.45 0.41 -6.77
CA HIS A 123 3.38 0.25 -5.76
C HIS A 123 1.98 0.04 -6.36
N GLY A 124 1.82 0.09 -7.68
CA GLY A 124 0.52 -0.10 -8.34
C GLY A 124 0.10 1.07 -9.21
N THR A 125 -1.00 1.73 -8.89
CA THR A 125 -1.65 2.77 -9.71
C THR A 125 -0.66 3.79 -10.31
N TYR A 126 0.19 4.40 -9.50
CA TYR A 126 1.09 5.47 -9.95
C TYR A 126 2.31 4.98 -10.75
N THR A 127 2.60 3.68 -10.71
CA THR A 127 3.55 3.04 -11.63
C THR A 127 2.89 2.82 -13.01
N ILE A 128 1.63 2.43 -13.03
CA ILE A 128 0.89 2.03 -14.23
C ILE A 128 0.36 3.25 -15.00
N GLN A 129 -0.21 4.21 -14.31
CA GLN A 129 -0.84 5.41 -14.88
C GLN A 129 0.03 6.17 -15.91
N PRO A 130 1.36 6.33 -15.72
CA PRO A 130 2.22 6.95 -16.72
C PRO A 130 2.25 6.22 -18.05
N LEU A 131 2.09 4.89 -18.06
CA LEU A 131 2.08 4.07 -19.29
C LEU A 131 0.80 4.25 -20.10
N SER A 132 -0.30 4.56 -19.43
CA SER A 132 -1.60 4.87 -20.04
C SER A 132 -1.75 6.35 -20.39
N THR A 133 -0.82 7.21 -19.96
CA THR A 133 -0.86 8.66 -20.20
C THR A 133 0.05 9.04 -21.39
N PRO A 134 -0.46 9.45 -22.56
CA PRO A 134 0.37 9.67 -23.77
C PRO A 134 1.56 10.60 -23.54
N ARG A 135 1.37 11.67 -22.75
CA ARG A 135 2.43 12.64 -22.40
C ARG A 135 3.59 12.05 -21.64
N HIS A 136 3.36 10.99 -20.86
CA HIS A 136 4.34 10.38 -19.94
C HIS A 136 4.86 9.04 -20.42
N ARG A 137 4.11 8.30 -21.26
CA ARG A 137 4.39 6.93 -21.68
C ARG A 137 5.83 6.70 -22.14
N ALA A 138 6.31 7.49 -23.09
CA ALA A 138 7.66 7.31 -23.61
C ALA A 138 8.75 7.49 -22.55
N LYS A 139 8.57 8.46 -21.62
CA LYS A 139 9.52 8.72 -20.53
C LYS A 139 9.47 7.61 -19.46
N ALA A 140 8.27 7.13 -19.13
CA ALA A 140 8.08 6.04 -18.19
C ALA A 140 8.70 4.74 -18.72
N LEU A 141 8.40 4.35 -19.96
CA LEU A 141 9.03 3.19 -20.60
C LEU A 141 10.55 3.32 -20.66
N TRP A 142 11.05 4.50 -21.03
CA TRP A 142 12.49 4.75 -21.03
C TRP A 142 13.12 4.51 -19.66
N ALA A 143 12.46 4.93 -18.58
CA ALA A 143 12.94 4.73 -17.21
C ALA A 143 12.84 3.25 -16.80
N TYR A 144 11.67 2.63 -17.00
CA TYR A 144 11.40 1.26 -16.55
C TYR A 144 12.31 0.21 -17.20
N ARG A 145 12.72 0.44 -18.45
CA ARG A 145 13.73 -0.38 -19.13
C ARG A 145 15.13 -0.26 -18.54
N ARG A 146 15.45 0.87 -17.89
CA ARG A 146 16.82 1.25 -17.50
C ARG A 146 17.11 1.22 -16.01
N PHE A 147 16.10 0.92 -15.19
CA PHE A 147 16.39 0.57 -13.80
C PHE A 147 17.27 -0.67 -13.78
N ALA A 148 18.26 -0.68 -12.89
CA ALA A 148 19.10 -1.87 -12.70
C ALA A 148 18.31 -3.04 -12.09
N GLY A 149 17.21 -2.74 -11.39
CA GLY A 149 16.21 -3.67 -10.91
C GLY A 149 14.88 -2.95 -10.70
N LEU A 150 13.78 -3.68 -10.89
CA LEU A 150 12.43 -3.18 -10.67
C LEU A 150 11.68 -4.14 -9.76
N ILE A 151 11.19 -3.65 -8.64
CA ILE A 151 10.41 -4.40 -7.67
C ILE A 151 8.93 -4.12 -7.91
N ALA A 152 8.11 -5.15 -8.08
CA ALA A 152 6.66 -5.03 -8.03
C ALA A 152 6.16 -5.58 -6.71
N VAL A 153 5.29 -4.84 -6.02
CA VAL A 153 4.79 -5.22 -4.70
C VAL A 153 3.76 -6.35 -4.73
N SER A 154 3.34 -6.79 -5.93
CA SER A 154 2.47 -7.94 -6.15
C SER A 154 2.63 -8.52 -7.55
N ARG A 155 2.21 -9.78 -7.75
CA ARG A 155 2.10 -10.40 -9.07
C ARG A 155 1.19 -9.59 -9.97
N TYR A 156 0.03 -9.18 -9.45
CA TYR A 156 -0.93 -8.35 -10.18
C TYR A 156 -0.29 -7.05 -10.71
N THR A 157 0.49 -6.35 -9.86
CA THR A 157 1.20 -5.14 -10.30
C THR A 157 2.25 -5.46 -11.37
N ALA A 158 2.99 -6.56 -11.24
CA ALA A 158 3.98 -6.99 -12.24
C ALA A 158 3.34 -7.33 -13.59
N GLU A 159 2.24 -8.07 -13.57
CA GLU A 159 1.47 -8.46 -14.77
C GLU A 159 0.88 -7.24 -15.49
N ARG A 160 0.23 -6.34 -14.74
CA ARG A 160 -0.29 -5.07 -15.30
C ARG A 160 0.81 -4.23 -15.92
N LEU A 161 1.95 -4.13 -15.23
CA LEU A 161 3.11 -3.38 -15.72
C LEU A 161 3.67 -3.99 -17.01
N THR A 162 3.83 -5.30 -17.04
CA THR A 162 4.34 -6.03 -18.22
C THR A 162 3.37 -5.94 -19.40
N ALA A 163 2.07 -6.12 -19.17
CA ALA A 163 1.05 -6.00 -20.21
C ALA A 163 1.06 -4.62 -20.89
N LEU A 164 1.20 -3.54 -20.11
CA LEU A 164 1.23 -2.18 -20.65
C LEU A 164 2.58 -1.78 -21.24
N ALA A 165 3.67 -2.38 -20.78
CA ALA A 165 4.99 -2.18 -21.36
C ALA A 165 5.14 -2.88 -22.71
N GLY A 166 4.37 -3.96 -22.98
CA GLY A 166 4.49 -4.81 -24.14
C GLY A 166 5.77 -5.65 -24.13
N GLU A 167 6.42 -5.81 -25.27
CA GLU A 167 7.67 -6.61 -25.41
C GLU A 167 8.92 -5.94 -24.80
N VAL A 168 8.73 -4.91 -23.99
CA VAL A 168 9.83 -4.16 -23.38
C VAL A 168 10.36 -4.89 -22.15
N GLU A 169 11.64 -5.24 -22.17
CA GLU A 169 12.32 -5.79 -21.00
C GLU A 169 12.42 -4.75 -19.87
N LEU A 170 11.85 -5.06 -18.72
CA LEU A 170 11.77 -4.17 -17.57
C LEU A 170 12.91 -4.44 -16.58
N GLY A 171 13.42 -3.38 -15.96
CA GLY A 171 14.46 -3.48 -14.94
C GLY A 171 15.73 -4.18 -15.44
N CYS A 172 16.12 -3.97 -16.70
CA CYS A 172 17.22 -4.71 -17.34
C CYS A 172 17.11 -6.23 -17.13
N GLY A 173 15.90 -6.80 -17.27
CA GLY A 173 15.62 -8.22 -17.02
C GLY A 173 15.48 -8.60 -15.55
N ARG A 174 15.55 -7.65 -14.62
CA ARG A 174 15.42 -7.87 -13.18
C ARG A 174 14.11 -7.29 -12.63
N LEU A 175 12.97 -7.64 -13.23
CA LEU A 175 11.66 -7.43 -12.61
C LEU A 175 11.48 -8.54 -11.56
N ARG A 176 11.31 -8.15 -10.30
CA ARG A 176 11.08 -9.06 -9.16
C ARG A 176 9.77 -8.74 -8.49
N VAL A 177 8.98 -9.75 -8.18
CA VAL A 177 7.84 -9.62 -7.29
C VAL A 177 8.36 -9.79 -5.86
N ILE A 178 8.32 -8.72 -5.09
CA ILE A 178 8.66 -8.72 -3.65
C ILE A 178 7.44 -8.16 -2.92
N PRO A 179 6.58 -9.04 -2.36
CA PRO A 179 5.36 -8.63 -1.70
C PRO A 179 5.61 -7.69 -0.53
N ASN A 180 4.66 -6.82 -0.26
CA ASN A 180 4.69 -6.01 0.95
C ASN A 180 4.65 -6.89 2.21
N ALA A 181 5.05 -6.31 3.33
CA ALA A 181 5.21 -7.00 4.59
C ALA A 181 4.41 -6.31 5.71
N VAL A 182 4.36 -6.96 6.86
CA VAL A 182 3.70 -6.45 8.06
C VAL A 182 4.55 -6.73 9.31
N SER A 183 4.43 -5.87 10.31
CA SER A 183 4.97 -6.11 11.67
C SER A 183 3.96 -6.94 12.46
N ALA A 184 3.91 -8.25 12.22
CA ALA A 184 2.85 -9.13 12.73
C ALA A 184 2.69 -9.04 14.26
N GLU A 185 3.79 -9.01 15.02
CA GLU A 185 3.76 -8.95 16.49
C GLU A 185 3.12 -7.64 17.02
N HIS A 186 3.18 -6.55 16.24
CA HIS A 186 2.51 -5.31 16.62
C HIS A 186 0.98 -5.47 16.63
N TYR A 187 0.43 -6.14 15.62
CA TYR A 187 -1.00 -6.38 15.47
C TYR A 187 -1.52 -7.55 16.29
N ALA A 188 -0.64 -8.51 16.64
CA ALA A 188 -1.00 -9.66 17.46
C ALA A 188 -1.07 -9.33 18.96
N ARG A 189 -0.46 -8.22 19.43
CA ARG A 189 -0.53 -7.82 20.84
C ARG A 189 -1.95 -7.44 21.22
N PRO A 190 -2.56 -8.08 22.23
CA PRO A 190 -3.92 -7.76 22.64
C PRO A 190 -4.07 -6.27 22.97
N ARG A 191 -5.10 -5.66 22.44
CA ARG A 191 -5.55 -4.31 22.74
C ARG A 191 -7.01 -4.40 23.18
N ALA A 192 -7.38 -3.62 24.16
CA ALA A 192 -8.76 -3.49 24.60
C ALA A 192 -8.92 -2.06 25.13
N LEU A 193 -9.34 -1.17 24.25
CA LEU A 193 -9.60 0.21 24.60
C LEU A 193 -11.02 0.32 25.16
N ALA A 194 -11.15 0.84 26.38
CA ALA A 194 -12.44 1.10 26.98
C ALA A 194 -13.13 2.32 26.35
N ASP A 195 -14.45 2.36 26.47
CA ASP A 195 -15.30 3.49 26.11
C ASP A 195 -15.14 3.99 24.66
N ARG A 196 -15.03 3.06 23.74
CA ARG A 196 -14.99 3.36 22.29
C ARG A 196 -16.34 3.11 21.64
N PRO A 197 -16.65 3.75 20.50
CA PRO A 197 -17.92 3.55 19.79
C PRO A 197 -18.21 2.09 19.41
N TRP A 198 -17.17 1.28 19.29
CA TRP A 198 -17.25 -0.13 18.95
C TRP A 198 -17.18 -1.08 20.16
N SER A 199 -16.93 -0.58 21.37
CA SER A 199 -16.84 -1.43 22.57
C SER A 199 -18.13 -2.20 22.83
N GLY A 200 -18.03 -3.52 22.91
CA GLY A 200 -19.15 -4.42 23.14
C GLY A 200 -20.12 -4.59 21.96
N ARG A 201 -19.82 -4.04 20.79
CA ARG A 201 -20.63 -4.20 19.58
C ARG A 201 -20.11 -5.37 18.75
N ARG A 202 -21.05 -5.99 18.04
CA ARG A 202 -20.76 -6.95 16.98
C ARG A 202 -20.56 -6.17 15.68
N PHE A 203 -19.37 -6.29 15.01
CA PHE A 203 -19.11 -5.44 13.85
C PHE A 203 -18.17 -6.04 12.80
N THR A 204 -18.28 -5.48 11.61
CA THR A 204 -17.33 -5.64 10.51
C THR A 204 -16.56 -4.35 10.29
N LEU A 205 -15.39 -4.43 9.68
CA LEU A 205 -14.47 -3.31 9.55
C LEU A 205 -13.96 -3.16 8.12
N SER A 206 -13.92 -1.91 7.63
CA SER A 206 -13.17 -1.53 6.43
C SER A 206 -12.14 -0.47 6.77
N ILE A 207 -10.92 -0.59 6.25
CA ILE A 207 -9.85 0.41 6.43
C ILE A 207 -9.28 0.81 5.08
N GLY A 208 -9.29 2.11 4.79
CA GLY A 208 -8.69 2.67 3.59
C GLY A 208 -9.16 4.09 3.31
N GLU A 209 -8.33 4.85 2.61
CA GLU A 209 -8.71 6.19 2.14
C GLU A 209 -10.01 6.12 1.33
N LEU A 210 -10.94 7.07 1.51
CA LEU A 210 -12.22 7.08 0.82
C LEU A 210 -12.03 7.45 -0.66
N LYS A 211 -11.63 6.44 -1.44
CA LYS A 211 -11.41 6.51 -2.89
C LYS A 211 -12.10 5.36 -3.60
N GLU A 212 -12.61 5.59 -4.79
CA GLU A 212 -13.34 4.61 -5.60
C GLU A 212 -12.60 3.26 -5.69
N ARG A 213 -11.30 3.28 -6.01
CA ARG A 213 -10.47 2.06 -6.12
C ARG A 213 -10.37 1.21 -4.86
N LYS A 214 -10.70 1.76 -3.68
CA LYS A 214 -10.75 1.02 -2.40
C LYS A 214 -12.05 0.23 -2.22
N GLY A 215 -13.04 0.48 -3.08
CA GLY A 215 -14.26 -0.32 -3.18
C GLY A 215 -15.22 -0.21 -1.99
N HIS A 216 -15.13 0.84 -1.16
CA HIS A 216 -16.02 1.02 -0.02
C HIS A 216 -17.51 1.00 -0.43
N HIS A 217 -17.84 1.48 -1.63
CA HIS A 217 -19.21 1.41 -2.17
C HIS A 217 -19.68 -0.04 -2.38
N LEU A 218 -18.78 -0.91 -2.85
CA LEU A 218 -19.08 -2.33 -3.03
C LEU A 218 -19.21 -3.04 -1.67
N ALA A 219 -18.27 -2.77 -0.74
CA ALA A 219 -18.33 -3.29 0.62
C ALA A 219 -19.64 -2.93 1.32
N LEU A 220 -20.00 -1.63 1.30
CA LEU A 220 -21.25 -1.16 1.95
C LEU A 220 -22.50 -1.69 1.27
N ALA A 221 -22.54 -1.75 -0.07
CA ALA A 221 -23.70 -2.31 -0.76
C ALA A 221 -23.94 -3.77 -0.39
N ALA A 222 -22.89 -4.59 -0.36
CA ALA A 222 -22.97 -5.99 0.05
C ALA A 222 -23.28 -6.12 1.55
N TRP A 223 -22.68 -5.27 2.39
CA TRP A 223 -22.93 -5.25 3.82
C TRP A 223 -24.40 -4.91 4.13
N CYS A 224 -24.99 -3.93 3.44
CA CYS A 224 -26.39 -3.57 3.62
C CYS A 224 -27.36 -4.74 3.35
N ASP A 225 -27.06 -5.60 2.35
CA ASP A 225 -27.88 -6.78 2.10
C ASP A 225 -27.86 -7.75 3.28
N VAL A 226 -26.67 -8.02 3.80
CA VAL A 226 -26.44 -8.97 4.90
C VAL A 226 -26.95 -8.44 6.24
N ALA A 227 -26.85 -7.14 6.47
CA ALA A 227 -27.21 -6.49 7.74
C ALA A 227 -28.72 -6.38 7.96
N ARG A 228 -29.55 -6.51 6.90
CA ARG A 228 -31.02 -6.49 7.04
C ARG A 228 -31.55 -7.59 7.95
N GLU A 229 -30.92 -8.75 7.94
CA GLU A 229 -31.28 -9.91 8.74
C GLU A 229 -30.51 -10.03 10.05
N ARG A 230 -29.67 -9.06 10.37
CA ARG A 230 -28.78 -9.07 11.56
C ARG A 230 -28.78 -7.70 12.23
N GLU A 231 -29.77 -7.46 13.09
CA GLU A 231 -30.08 -6.14 13.70
C GLU A 231 -28.94 -5.61 14.60
N ASP A 232 -28.14 -6.50 15.18
CA ASP A 232 -27.02 -6.18 16.08
C ASP A 232 -25.70 -5.90 15.36
N LEU A 233 -25.66 -6.13 14.03
CA LEU A 233 -24.45 -5.99 13.24
C LEU A 233 -24.20 -4.51 12.88
N HIS A 234 -23.02 -4.02 13.21
CA HIS A 234 -22.52 -2.70 12.82
C HIS A 234 -21.40 -2.80 11.78
N HIS A 235 -21.13 -1.69 11.09
CA HIS A 235 -19.95 -1.54 10.23
C HIS A 235 -19.19 -0.29 10.59
N PHE A 236 -17.87 -0.43 10.82
CA PHE A 236 -16.96 0.69 11.01
C PHE A 236 -16.10 0.87 9.78
N LEU A 237 -16.00 2.12 9.33
CA LEU A 237 -15.21 2.50 8.18
C LEU A 237 -14.16 3.52 8.62
N VAL A 238 -12.88 3.12 8.54
CA VAL A 238 -11.73 3.93 8.93
C VAL A 238 -11.00 4.39 7.68
N GLY A 239 -10.71 5.68 7.61
CA GLY A 239 -9.90 6.24 6.53
C GLY A 239 -10.11 7.72 6.34
N LYS A 240 -9.07 8.37 5.87
CA LYS A 240 -9.14 9.78 5.54
C LYS A 240 -10.21 10.01 4.48
N PRO A 241 -11.10 10.98 4.71
CA PRO A 241 -12.04 11.41 3.69
C PRO A 241 -11.29 11.77 2.40
N GLY A 242 -11.79 11.24 1.28
CA GLY A 242 -11.29 11.55 -0.06
C GLY A 242 -11.97 12.81 -0.62
N ALA A 243 -12.44 12.70 -1.88
CA ALA A 243 -13.32 13.71 -2.44
C ALA A 243 -14.67 13.68 -1.73
N ASP A 244 -15.16 14.82 -1.25
CA ASP A 244 -16.45 14.94 -0.55
C ASP A 244 -17.62 14.27 -1.30
N ALA A 245 -17.58 14.26 -2.64
CA ALA A 245 -18.60 13.61 -3.46
C ALA A 245 -18.64 12.09 -3.26
N TYR A 246 -17.49 11.41 -3.13
CA TYR A 246 -17.46 9.97 -2.92
C TYR A 246 -17.97 9.60 -1.52
N GLN A 247 -17.54 10.32 -0.50
CA GLN A 247 -18.06 10.11 0.86
C GLN A 247 -19.58 10.29 0.91
N ARG A 248 -20.12 11.39 0.34
CA ARG A 248 -21.58 11.61 0.27
C ARG A 248 -22.30 10.48 -0.47
N SER A 249 -21.70 9.89 -1.51
CA SER A 249 -22.32 8.75 -2.20
C SER A 249 -22.38 7.49 -1.32
N LEU A 250 -21.40 7.29 -0.44
CA LEU A 250 -21.41 6.19 0.53
C LEU A 250 -22.49 6.42 1.63
N GLU A 251 -22.58 7.63 2.13
CA GLU A 251 -23.60 8.03 3.11
C GLU A 251 -25.01 7.88 2.54
N ALA A 252 -25.25 8.34 1.32
CA ALA A 252 -26.52 8.19 0.63
C ALA A 252 -26.90 6.71 0.41
N LEU A 253 -25.94 5.86 0.03
CA LEU A 253 -26.19 4.42 -0.13
C LEU A 253 -26.68 3.77 1.18
N VAL A 254 -26.09 4.16 2.29
CA VAL A 254 -26.46 3.63 3.62
C VAL A 254 -27.81 4.19 4.07
N GLU A 255 -28.09 5.46 3.79
CA GLU A 255 -29.37 6.12 4.08
C GLU A 255 -30.53 5.49 3.29
N GLU A 256 -30.34 5.26 1.99
CA GLU A 256 -31.32 4.58 1.13
C GLU A 256 -31.63 3.16 1.61
N ALA A 257 -30.64 2.48 2.23
CA ALA A 257 -30.83 1.17 2.84
C ALA A 257 -31.52 1.23 4.21
N GLY A 258 -31.68 2.41 4.83
CA GLY A 258 -32.26 2.60 6.18
C GLY A 258 -31.30 2.14 7.30
N LEU A 259 -29.97 2.17 7.06
CA LEU A 259 -28.98 1.58 7.97
C LEU A 259 -27.99 2.60 8.55
N SER A 260 -28.29 3.90 8.47
CA SER A 260 -27.39 5.00 8.89
C SER A 260 -26.91 4.89 10.34
N GLU A 261 -27.75 4.39 11.26
CA GLU A 261 -27.40 4.23 12.68
C GLU A 261 -26.41 3.08 12.94
N ARG A 262 -26.17 2.24 11.94
CA ARG A 262 -25.32 1.04 12.06
C ARG A 262 -24.02 1.10 11.25
N VAL A 263 -23.83 2.16 10.46
CA VAL A 263 -22.57 2.42 9.71
C VAL A 263 -21.88 3.66 10.27
N HIS A 264 -20.63 3.51 10.67
CA HIS A 264 -19.88 4.53 11.38
C HIS A 264 -18.63 4.94 10.59
N PHE A 265 -18.60 6.16 10.09
CA PHE A 265 -17.45 6.75 9.42
C PHE A 265 -16.53 7.41 10.47
N LEU A 266 -15.42 6.75 10.81
CA LEU A 266 -14.53 7.21 11.90
C LEU A 266 -13.48 8.24 11.45
N GLY A 267 -13.28 8.42 10.14
CA GLY A 267 -12.14 9.20 9.66
C GLY A 267 -10.80 8.51 9.96
N ASN A 268 -9.75 9.29 10.21
CA ASN A 268 -8.48 8.73 10.66
C ASN A 268 -8.57 8.42 12.17
N VAL A 269 -8.06 7.26 12.53
CA VAL A 269 -7.90 6.81 13.92
C VAL A 269 -6.42 6.67 14.26
N SER A 270 -6.11 6.61 15.56
CA SER A 270 -4.75 6.30 16.02
C SER A 270 -4.34 4.86 15.67
N GLU A 271 -3.07 4.56 15.70
CA GLU A 271 -2.59 3.19 15.46
C GLU A 271 -3.11 2.21 16.51
N GLU A 272 -3.23 2.65 17.77
CA GLU A 272 -3.81 1.84 18.84
C GLU A 272 -5.30 1.53 18.62
N GLU A 273 -6.07 2.52 18.22
CA GLU A 273 -7.48 2.36 17.83
C GLU A 273 -7.63 1.44 16.61
N LYS A 274 -6.73 1.54 15.64
CA LYS A 274 -6.73 0.66 14.47
C LYS A 274 -6.50 -0.80 14.86
N VAL A 275 -5.54 -1.08 15.75
CA VAL A 275 -5.27 -2.44 16.23
C VAL A 275 -6.46 -2.98 17.00
N ASP A 276 -7.04 -2.19 17.90
CA ASP A 276 -8.23 -2.58 18.68
C ASP A 276 -9.44 -2.88 17.78
N LEU A 277 -9.70 -2.04 16.78
CA LEU A 277 -10.73 -2.28 15.77
C LEU A 277 -10.49 -3.56 14.97
N LEU A 278 -9.25 -3.79 14.51
CA LEU A 278 -8.89 -4.99 13.76
C LEU A 278 -9.10 -6.26 14.60
N GLN A 279 -8.69 -6.26 15.88
CA GLN A 279 -8.85 -7.40 16.77
C GLN A 279 -10.30 -7.63 17.20
N GLY A 280 -11.11 -6.58 17.26
CA GLY A 280 -12.53 -6.66 17.66
C GLY A 280 -13.48 -6.99 16.51
N ALA A 281 -13.08 -6.82 15.25
CA ALA A 281 -13.93 -7.05 14.10
C ALA A 281 -14.17 -8.55 13.86
N GLU A 282 -15.44 -8.94 13.57
CA GLU A 282 -15.74 -10.31 13.15
C GLU A 282 -15.18 -10.63 11.76
N VAL A 283 -15.23 -9.66 10.84
CA VAL A 283 -14.72 -9.78 9.47
C VAL A 283 -14.13 -8.45 9.05
N PHE A 284 -12.93 -8.51 8.47
CA PHE A 284 -12.34 -7.39 7.77
C PHE A 284 -12.77 -7.41 6.29
N LEU A 285 -13.49 -6.38 5.87
CA LEU A 285 -14.11 -6.29 4.55
C LEU A 285 -13.44 -5.17 3.74
N HIS A 286 -12.58 -5.54 2.80
CA HIS A 286 -11.91 -4.59 1.91
C HIS A 286 -12.00 -5.11 0.48
N THR A 287 -12.77 -4.42 -0.37
CA THR A 287 -13.20 -4.90 -1.68
C THR A 287 -12.74 -3.98 -2.81
N PRO A 288 -11.41 -3.85 -3.01
CA PRO A 288 -10.90 -2.97 -4.05
C PRO A 288 -11.46 -3.30 -5.43
N VAL A 289 -11.61 -2.25 -6.23
CA VAL A 289 -12.05 -2.33 -7.63
C VAL A 289 -11.06 -1.60 -8.53
N THR A 290 -11.05 -1.90 -9.80
CA THR A 290 -10.39 -1.03 -10.79
C THR A 290 -11.29 0.19 -11.03
N ALA A 291 -10.82 1.36 -10.60
CA ALA A 291 -11.55 2.62 -10.75
C ALA A 291 -11.58 3.11 -12.21
N GLY A 292 -12.51 4.01 -12.51
CA GLY A 292 -12.68 4.58 -13.86
C GLY A 292 -11.44 5.29 -14.43
N ASP A 293 -10.55 5.79 -13.56
CA ASP A 293 -9.26 6.39 -13.93
C ASP A 293 -8.13 5.35 -14.13
N GLY A 294 -8.46 4.05 -14.03
CA GLY A 294 -7.51 2.94 -14.10
C GLY A 294 -6.74 2.68 -12.80
N GLY A 295 -7.08 3.38 -11.71
CA GLY A 295 -6.51 3.13 -10.39
C GLY A 295 -6.96 1.79 -9.82
N PHE A 296 -6.07 1.09 -9.13
CA PHE A 296 -6.33 -0.21 -8.52
C PHE A 296 -5.56 -0.37 -7.20
N GLU A 297 -5.87 -1.41 -6.45
CA GLU A 297 -5.12 -1.78 -5.25
C GLU A 297 -3.86 -2.56 -5.63
N GLY A 298 -2.69 -2.00 -5.31
CA GLY A 298 -1.42 -2.62 -5.66
C GLY A 298 -1.05 -3.84 -4.83
N PHE A 299 -1.50 -3.90 -3.56
CA PHE A 299 -1.27 -5.02 -2.66
C PHE A 299 -2.33 -5.09 -1.54
N GLY A 300 -2.52 -3.97 -0.82
CA GLY A 300 -3.41 -3.93 0.34
C GLY A 300 -2.75 -4.43 1.63
N ILE A 301 -1.76 -3.72 2.15
CA ILE A 301 -1.07 -4.07 3.41
C ILE A 301 -2.08 -4.30 4.55
N VAL A 302 -3.21 -3.62 4.54
CA VAL A 302 -4.28 -3.75 5.54
C VAL A 302 -4.84 -5.17 5.66
N TYR A 303 -4.75 -6.00 4.62
CA TYR A 303 -5.12 -7.43 4.71
C TYR A 303 -4.16 -8.19 5.63
N LEU A 304 -2.84 -7.92 5.51
CA LEU A 304 -1.86 -8.53 6.39
C LEU A 304 -1.99 -8.00 7.82
N GLU A 305 -2.35 -6.73 8.00
CA GLU A 305 -2.62 -6.13 9.30
C GLU A 305 -3.83 -6.80 9.98
N ALA A 306 -4.92 -7.01 9.25
CA ALA A 306 -6.10 -7.73 9.72
C ALA A 306 -5.78 -9.21 10.02
N SER A 307 -5.06 -9.86 9.12
CA SER A 307 -4.59 -11.24 9.33
C SER A 307 -3.70 -11.38 10.56
N ALA A 308 -2.78 -10.46 10.79
CA ALA A 308 -1.92 -10.43 11.97
C ALA A 308 -2.70 -10.22 13.28
N SER A 309 -3.85 -9.54 13.19
CA SER A 309 -4.80 -9.36 14.30
C SER A 309 -5.69 -10.59 14.56
N GLY A 310 -5.59 -11.62 13.73
CA GLY A 310 -6.41 -12.83 13.83
C GLY A 310 -7.82 -12.69 13.23
N THR A 311 -8.06 -11.66 12.42
CA THR A 311 -9.36 -11.37 11.82
C THR A 311 -9.43 -11.97 10.42
N ALA A 312 -10.51 -12.73 10.15
CA ALA A 312 -10.77 -13.26 8.82
C ALA A 312 -11.05 -12.11 7.82
N VAL A 313 -10.51 -12.21 6.62
CA VAL A 313 -10.56 -11.14 5.62
C VAL A 313 -11.40 -11.52 4.40
N ILE A 314 -12.11 -10.55 3.83
CA ILE A 314 -12.71 -10.65 2.50
C ILE A 314 -12.05 -9.61 1.61
N GLY A 315 -11.52 -10.06 0.47
CA GLY A 315 -10.97 -9.24 -0.58
C GLY A 315 -11.58 -9.57 -1.94
N THR A 316 -11.20 -8.80 -2.96
CA THR A 316 -11.65 -9.02 -4.33
C THR A 316 -10.50 -9.47 -5.23
N THR A 317 -10.82 -10.33 -6.19
CA THR A 317 -9.92 -10.68 -7.30
C THR A 317 -9.63 -9.46 -8.20
N ASP A 318 -8.79 -9.62 -9.18
CA ASP A 318 -8.35 -8.55 -10.10
C ASP A 318 -7.69 -7.36 -9.36
N SER A 319 -6.93 -7.68 -8.32
CA SER A 319 -6.21 -6.70 -7.50
C SER A 319 -4.98 -7.33 -6.84
N GLY A 320 -4.14 -6.50 -6.23
CA GLY A 320 -3.00 -7.00 -5.43
C GLY A 320 -3.39 -7.77 -4.16
N ALA A 321 -4.68 -7.86 -3.82
CA ALA A 321 -5.19 -8.67 -2.72
C ALA A 321 -4.82 -10.16 -2.86
N GLU A 322 -4.66 -10.64 -4.09
CA GLU A 322 -4.32 -12.03 -4.38
C GLU A 322 -2.94 -12.48 -3.85
N ASP A 323 -2.05 -11.53 -3.58
CA ASP A 323 -0.77 -11.80 -2.94
C ASP A 323 -0.81 -11.61 -1.41
N ALA A 324 -1.80 -10.87 -0.89
CA ALA A 324 -1.95 -10.61 0.54
C ALA A 324 -2.87 -11.63 1.23
N VAL A 325 -3.81 -12.24 0.49
CA VAL A 325 -4.83 -13.15 1.03
C VAL A 325 -4.71 -14.52 0.37
N LEU A 326 -4.50 -15.55 1.16
CA LEU A 326 -4.56 -16.94 0.71
C LEU A 326 -6.03 -17.40 0.73
N SER A 327 -6.71 -17.31 -0.43
CA SER A 327 -8.14 -17.59 -0.54
C SER A 327 -8.50 -18.99 -0.05
N GLY A 328 -9.56 -19.10 0.77
CA GLY A 328 -9.98 -20.32 1.44
C GLY A 328 -9.15 -20.71 2.66
N ARG A 329 -7.99 -20.05 2.91
CA ARG A 329 -7.11 -20.34 4.04
C ARG A 329 -7.04 -19.19 5.05
N THR A 330 -6.67 -17.98 4.63
CA THR A 330 -6.59 -16.80 5.51
C THR A 330 -7.77 -15.86 5.38
N GLY A 331 -8.63 -16.10 4.39
CA GLY A 331 -9.79 -15.30 4.07
C GLY A 331 -10.44 -15.77 2.78
N MET A 332 -11.30 -14.94 2.21
CA MET A 332 -12.00 -15.19 0.95
C MET A 332 -11.64 -14.12 -0.08
N LEU A 333 -11.28 -14.54 -1.29
CA LEU A 333 -11.19 -13.70 -2.47
C LEU A 333 -12.35 -14.02 -3.40
N VAL A 334 -13.14 -13.00 -3.73
CA VAL A 334 -14.34 -13.13 -4.55
C VAL A 334 -14.33 -12.13 -5.71
N ALA A 335 -15.18 -12.35 -6.70
CA ALA A 335 -15.33 -11.38 -7.77
C ALA A 335 -15.75 -10.00 -7.20
N PRO A 336 -15.28 -8.88 -7.81
CA PRO A 336 -15.62 -7.52 -7.34
C PRO A 336 -17.07 -7.14 -7.68
N GLU A 337 -18.01 -7.95 -7.23
CA GLU A 337 -19.45 -7.84 -7.45
C GLU A 337 -20.19 -7.94 -6.12
N ARG A 338 -21.39 -7.30 -6.06
CA ARG A 338 -22.16 -7.19 -4.83
C ARG A 338 -22.59 -8.55 -4.26
N ALA A 339 -23.12 -9.44 -5.09
CA ALA A 339 -23.64 -10.73 -4.62
C ALA A 339 -22.53 -11.65 -4.09
N PRO A 340 -21.40 -11.91 -4.81
CA PRO A 340 -20.29 -12.70 -4.27
C PRO A 340 -19.71 -12.16 -2.97
N VAL A 341 -19.62 -10.83 -2.81
CA VAL A 341 -19.14 -10.20 -1.57
C VAL A 341 -20.15 -10.41 -0.44
N ALA A 342 -21.45 -10.26 -0.70
CA ALA A 342 -22.51 -10.49 0.29
C ALA A 342 -22.58 -11.96 0.74
N GLU A 343 -22.47 -12.91 -0.18
CA GLU A 343 -22.42 -14.34 0.10
C GLU A 343 -21.23 -14.73 0.98
N ALA A 344 -20.04 -14.24 0.64
CA ALA A 344 -18.83 -14.47 1.42
C ALA A 344 -18.95 -13.86 2.84
N LEU A 345 -19.52 -12.65 2.94
CA LEU A 345 -19.74 -11.99 4.20
C LEU A 345 -20.74 -12.76 5.07
N ALA A 346 -21.88 -13.15 4.53
CA ALA A 346 -22.88 -13.96 5.23
C ALA A 346 -22.27 -15.28 5.73
N SER A 347 -21.56 -15.99 4.86
CA SER A 347 -20.87 -17.26 5.20
C SER A 347 -19.91 -17.09 6.39
N LEU A 348 -19.09 -16.05 6.38
CA LEU A 348 -18.16 -15.80 7.49
C LEU A 348 -18.88 -15.35 8.77
N LEU A 349 -19.96 -14.58 8.68
CA LEU A 349 -20.71 -14.14 9.85
C LEU A 349 -21.48 -15.30 10.52
N ASP A 350 -21.94 -16.28 9.75
CA ASP A 350 -22.72 -17.42 10.24
C ASP A 350 -21.83 -18.57 10.74
N ASP A 351 -20.57 -18.68 10.28
CA ASP A 351 -19.62 -19.72 10.69
C ASP A 351 -18.47 -19.15 11.52
N GLY A 352 -18.67 -19.08 12.83
CA GLY A 352 -17.63 -18.62 13.78
C GLY A 352 -16.40 -19.52 13.86
N GLU A 353 -16.53 -20.82 13.52
CA GLU A 353 -15.39 -21.73 13.49
C GLU A 353 -14.53 -21.48 12.25
N LEU A 354 -15.15 -21.28 11.10
CA LEU A 354 -14.45 -20.89 9.87
C LEU A 354 -13.68 -19.57 10.08
N ARG A 355 -14.32 -18.56 10.70
CA ARG A 355 -13.63 -17.30 11.02
C ARG A 355 -12.40 -17.51 11.89
N ARG A 356 -12.52 -18.27 12.98
CA ARG A 356 -11.38 -18.56 13.88
C ARG A 356 -10.26 -19.31 13.18
N ARG A 357 -10.59 -20.30 12.34
CA ARG A 357 -9.62 -21.07 11.57
C ARG A 357 -8.88 -20.17 10.57
N MET A 358 -9.61 -19.32 9.85
CA MET A 358 -9.01 -18.37 8.90
C MET A 358 -8.16 -17.33 9.64
N GLY A 359 -8.60 -16.81 10.77
CA GLY A 359 -7.84 -15.87 11.60
C GLY A 359 -6.54 -16.46 12.09
N ALA A 360 -6.56 -17.72 12.60
CA ALA A 360 -5.35 -18.41 13.04
C ALA A 360 -4.34 -18.62 11.90
N ALA A 361 -4.82 -19.07 10.73
CA ALA A 361 -3.98 -19.19 9.54
C ALA A 361 -3.47 -17.82 9.03
N GLY A 362 -4.26 -16.77 9.24
CA GLY A 362 -3.90 -15.39 8.94
C GLY A 362 -2.71 -14.91 9.77
N ILE A 363 -2.67 -15.18 11.06
CA ILE A 363 -1.55 -14.85 11.95
C ILE A 363 -0.26 -15.53 11.45
N GLU A 364 -0.32 -16.81 11.11
CA GLU A 364 0.83 -17.54 10.58
C GLU A 364 1.34 -16.95 9.25
N HIS A 365 0.42 -16.62 8.36
CA HIS A 365 0.75 -16.00 7.07
C HIS A 365 1.37 -14.60 7.26
N ALA A 366 0.83 -13.79 8.14
CA ALA A 366 1.35 -12.46 8.45
C ALA A 366 2.77 -12.52 9.05
N ARG A 367 3.04 -13.49 9.94
CA ARG A 367 4.40 -13.73 10.46
C ARG A 367 5.39 -14.12 9.37
N ALA A 368 4.98 -14.94 8.41
CA ALA A 368 5.80 -15.30 7.26
C ALA A 368 6.05 -14.11 6.31
N SER A 369 5.11 -13.16 6.26
CA SER A 369 5.18 -11.93 5.44
C SER A 369 5.85 -10.79 6.21
N SER A 370 7.03 -11.03 6.76
CA SER A 370 7.74 -10.08 7.63
C SER A 370 8.62 -9.10 6.87
N TRP A 371 8.92 -7.96 7.50
CA TRP A 371 9.82 -6.95 6.92
C TRP A 371 11.25 -7.46 6.81
N GLU A 372 11.70 -8.37 7.67
CA GLU A 372 13.01 -9.01 7.61
C GLU A 372 13.12 -9.88 6.35
N HIS A 373 12.07 -10.64 6.03
CA HIS A 373 12.03 -11.43 4.79
C HIS A 373 12.04 -10.51 3.55
N ASN A 374 11.22 -9.45 3.55
CA ASN A 374 11.18 -8.47 2.47
C ASN A 374 12.55 -7.78 2.29
N ALA A 375 13.20 -7.36 3.37
CA ALA A 375 14.52 -6.72 3.36
C ALA A 375 15.60 -7.63 2.79
N ARG A 376 15.60 -8.93 3.11
CA ARG A 376 16.52 -9.90 2.51
C ARG A 376 16.36 -9.98 1.00
N LEU A 377 15.14 -10.11 0.49
CA LEU A 377 14.88 -10.15 -0.96
C LEU A 377 15.33 -8.86 -1.67
N VAL A 378 15.12 -7.70 -1.03
CA VAL A 378 15.58 -6.41 -1.57
C VAL A 378 17.11 -6.31 -1.50
N GLY A 379 17.73 -6.78 -0.42
CA GLY A 379 19.18 -6.85 -0.26
C GLY A 379 19.86 -7.76 -1.28
N ASP A 380 19.25 -8.91 -1.58
CA ASP A 380 19.71 -9.82 -2.63
C ASP A 380 19.73 -9.12 -4.00
N LEU A 381 18.65 -8.37 -4.32
CA LEU A 381 18.58 -7.57 -5.54
C LEU A 381 19.67 -6.49 -5.57
N TYR A 382 20.00 -5.85 -4.42
CA TYR A 382 21.11 -4.91 -4.37
C TYR A 382 22.45 -5.60 -4.65
N GLY A 383 22.65 -6.82 -4.12
CA GLY A 383 23.84 -7.63 -4.41
C GLY A 383 23.96 -7.97 -5.91
N GLU A 384 22.82 -8.27 -6.57
CA GLU A 384 22.80 -8.54 -8.02
C GLU A 384 23.15 -7.32 -8.87
N VAL A 385 22.65 -6.14 -8.52
CA VAL A 385 22.88 -4.91 -9.32
C VAL A 385 24.24 -4.24 -9.06
N LEU A 386 24.94 -4.65 -8.01
CA LEU A 386 26.29 -4.19 -7.68
C LEU A 386 27.40 -5.04 -8.33
N ARG A 387 27.07 -6.24 -8.78
CA ARG A 387 27.94 -7.11 -9.59
C ARG A 387 27.96 -6.69 -11.05
#